data_1e345582a0025e67be6c3003c5414504
#
_entry.id   1e345582a0025e67be6c3003c5414504
#
_cell.length_a   1.000
_cell.length_b   1.000
_cell.length_c   1.000
_cell.angle_alpha   90.00
_cell.angle_beta   90.00
_cell.angle_gamma   90.00
#
_symmetry.space_group_name_H-M   'P 1'
#
loop_
_entity.id
_entity.type
_entity.pdbx_description
1 polymer ?
#
loop_
_entity_poly.entity_id
_entity_poly.type
_entity_poly.pdbx_seq_one_letter_code
_entity_poly.pdbx_strand_id
1 'polypeptide(L)'
;MATDRRLEIFGILIIAVSVFFLFSFLGYNPNEEPSISPNVKIENPMGILGLIISHVFVKLGFGYVMIFIPVFGILWGWTLFAKKDYGNLIKISQYGILFIFLFSVTLGFTFITFSTASHYLIPGLLGSKIAYFFVNWLSEW
;
A
#
# COMPACT_ATOMS: atom_id res chain seq x y z
N MET A 1 1.15 -29.09 19.69
CA MET A 1 2.26 -28.29 20.32
C MET A 1 3.28 -27.72 19.32
N ALA A 2 3.86 -28.48 18.38
CA ALA A 2 4.85 -27.90 17.42
C ALA A 2 4.22 -26.97 16.39
N THR A 3 3.03 -27.27 15.91
CA THR A 3 2.29 -26.48 14.90
C THR A 3 1.84 -25.12 15.48
N ASP A 4 1.47 -25.08 16.74
CA ASP A 4 1.00 -23.86 17.40
C ASP A 4 2.12 -22.82 17.57
N ARG A 5 3.31 -23.27 17.93
CA ARG A 5 4.48 -22.37 18.03
C ARG A 5 4.90 -21.78 16.69
N ARG A 6 4.74 -22.54 15.60
CA ARG A 6 5.04 -22.04 14.26
C ARG A 6 4.09 -20.90 13.88
N LEU A 7 2.80 -21.04 14.16
CA LEU A 7 1.80 -19.97 13.89
C LEU A 7 2.06 -18.72 14.70
N GLU A 8 2.45 -18.85 15.97
CA GLU A 8 2.85 -17.72 16.81
C GLU A 8 4.05 -16.97 16.23
N ILE A 9 5.10 -17.71 15.84
CA ILE A 9 6.31 -17.12 15.23
C ILE A 9 5.97 -16.43 13.92
N PHE A 10 5.17 -17.07 13.06
CA PHE A 10 4.70 -16.44 11.81
C PHE A 10 3.87 -15.19 12.07
N GLY A 11 3.00 -15.20 13.09
CA GLY A 11 2.21 -14.04 13.48
C GLY A 11 3.09 -12.86 13.86
N ILE A 12 4.11 -13.08 14.69
CA ILE A 12 5.06 -12.03 15.10
C ILE A 12 5.83 -11.50 13.88
N LEU A 13 6.30 -12.39 13.01
CA LEU A 13 7.04 -12.00 11.83
C LEU A 13 6.19 -11.16 10.86
N ILE A 14 4.94 -11.54 10.64
CA ILE A 14 3.99 -10.75 9.84
C ILE A 14 3.76 -9.38 10.45
N ILE A 15 3.58 -9.28 11.79
CA ILE A 15 3.44 -7.99 12.46
C ILE A 15 4.68 -7.13 12.24
N ALA A 16 5.88 -7.68 12.45
CA ALA A 16 7.13 -6.95 12.29
C ALA A 16 7.31 -6.39 10.86
N VAL A 17 7.06 -7.23 9.84
CA VAL A 17 7.11 -6.82 8.44
C VAL A 17 6.05 -5.77 8.13
N SER A 18 4.84 -5.93 8.65
CA SER A 18 3.74 -4.98 8.43
C SER A 18 4.02 -3.62 9.09
N VAL A 19 4.58 -3.61 10.29
CA VAL A 19 5.01 -2.38 10.96
C VAL A 19 6.12 -1.68 10.16
N PHE A 20 7.08 -2.44 9.64
CA PHE A 20 8.12 -1.90 8.76
C PHE A 20 7.52 -1.25 7.50
N PHE A 21 6.56 -1.90 6.84
CA PHE A 21 5.87 -1.34 5.67
C PHE A 21 5.04 -0.10 6.04
N LEU A 22 4.37 -0.14 7.19
CA LEU A 22 3.58 1.00 7.67
C LEU A 22 4.45 2.25 7.82
N PHE A 23 5.60 2.14 8.51
CA PHE A 23 6.51 3.27 8.66
C PHE A 23 7.17 3.67 7.34
N SER A 24 7.44 2.71 6.44
CA SER A 24 7.92 3.01 5.09
C SER A 24 6.94 3.87 4.30
N PHE A 25 5.64 3.54 4.36
CA PHE A 25 4.59 4.27 3.63
C PHE A 25 4.27 5.63 4.27
N LEU A 26 4.29 5.72 5.60
CA LEU A 26 4.13 7.00 6.31
C LEU A 26 5.29 7.96 6.04
N GLY A 27 6.50 7.42 5.87
CA GLY A 27 7.70 8.20 5.53
C GLY A 27 7.87 8.45 4.03
N TYR A 28 6.86 8.16 3.20
CA TYR A 28 6.97 8.39 1.76
C TYR A 28 7.00 9.89 1.45
N ASN A 29 8.08 10.32 0.78
CA ASN A 29 8.24 11.67 0.25
C ASN A 29 8.29 11.59 -1.29
N PRO A 30 7.34 12.24 -2.01
CA PRO A 30 7.29 12.19 -3.47
C PRO A 30 8.52 12.79 -4.17
N ASN A 31 9.23 13.67 -3.49
CA ASN A 31 10.44 14.32 -4.02
C ASN A 31 11.71 13.47 -3.84
N GLU A 32 11.62 12.39 -3.05
CA GLU A 32 12.71 11.45 -2.90
C GLU A 32 12.61 10.37 -3.99
N GLU A 33 13.61 10.33 -4.85
CA GLU A 33 13.76 9.22 -5.80
C GLU A 33 14.74 8.19 -5.25
N PRO A 34 14.48 6.87 -5.45
CA PRO A 34 15.40 5.83 -5.06
C PRO A 34 16.69 5.95 -5.88
N SER A 35 17.61 6.76 -5.41
CA SER A 35 18.93 6.98 -6.00
C SER A 35 20.00 6.50 -5.04
N ILE A 36 20.89 5.65 -5.50
CA ILE A 36 22.05 5.16 -4.75
C ILE A 36 23.20 6.16 -4.89
N SER A 37 22.93 7.44 -4.74
CA SER A 37 23.96 8.46 -4.76
C SER A 37 24.42 8.75 -3.33
N PRO A 38 25.73 8.81 -3.04
CA PRO A 38 26.26 9.03 -1.69
C PRO A 38 25.88 10.39 -1.08
N ASN A 39 25.36 11.32 -1.87
CA ASN A 39 25.00 12.67 -1.44
C ASN A 39 23.48 12.87 -1.24
N VAL A 40 22.65 11.84 -1.42
CA VAL A 40 21.20 11.94 -1.23
C VAL A 40 20.86 11.66 0.23
N LYS A 41 20.30 12.65 0.91
CA LYS A 41 19.79 12.49 2.27
C LYS A 41 18.46 11.74 2.20
N ILE A 42 18.42 10.55 2.77
CA ILE A 42 17.20 9.74 2.87
C ILE A 42 16.45 10.17 4.12
N GLU A 43 15.21 10.66 3.94
CA GLU A 43 14.32 11.11 5.02
C GLU A 43 13.37 9.99 5.49
N ASN A 44 13.21 8.93 4.67
CA ASN A 44 12.36 7.81 5.05
C ASN A 44 12.86 7.13 6.35
N PRO A 45 12.01 6.97 7.39
CA PRO A 45 12.41 6.43 8.68
C PRO A 45 12.94 4.98 8.62
N MET A 46 12.56 4.24 7.57
CA MET A 46 13.06 2.88 7.31
C MET A 46 14.27 2.85 6.37
N GLY A 47 14.90 4.02 6.13
CA GLY A 47 16.07 4.16 5.28
C GLY A 47 15.79 3.85 3.81
N ILE A 48 16.84 3.41 3.09
CA ILE A 48 16.76 3.15 1.65
C ILE A 48 15.77 2.02 1.29
N LEU A 49 15.64 0.99 2.12
CA LEU A 49 14.67 -0.07 1.90
C LEU A 49 13.24 0.45 2.02
N GLY A 50 12.97 1.29 3.03
CA GLY A 50 11.67 1.93 3.19
C GLY A 50 11.34 2.86 2.04
N LEU A 51 12.34 3.61 1.55
CA LEU A 51 12.19 4.48 0.37
C LEU A 51 11.84 3.67 -0.88
N ILE A 52 12.54 2.58 -1.18
CA ILE A 52 12.27 1.73 -2.35
C ILE A 52 10.87 1.12 -2.25
N ILE A 53 10.51 0.56 -1.09
CA ILE A 53 9.21 -0.06 -0.86
C ILE A 53 8.09 0.96 -1.01
N SER A 54 8.20 2.13 -0.37
CA SER A 54 7.18 3.17 -0.50
C SER A 54 7.08 3.71 -1.91
N HIS A 55 8.19 3.87 -2.64
CA HIS A 55 8.19 4.29 -4.03
C HIS A 55 7.43 3.29 -4.92
N VAL A 56 7.69 1.98 -4.76
CA VAL A 56 7.03 0.94 -5.55
C VAL A 56 5.53 0.85 -5.23
N PHE A 57 5.16 0.81 -3.96
CA PHE A 57 3.77 0.59 -3.58
C PHE A 57 2.91 1.86 -3.61
N VAL A 58 3.47 3.00 -3.21
CA VAL A 58 2.73 4.28 -3.17
C VAL A 58 2.81 4.98 -4.52
N LYS A 59 4.00 5.29 -5.05
CA LYS A 59 4.13 6.05 -6.30
C LYS A 59 3.71 5.23 -7.52
N LEU A 60 4.24 4.02 -7.68
CA LEU A 60 3.94 3.16 -8.83
C LEU A 60 2.65 2.37 -8.65
N GLY A 61 2.28 2.03 -7.41
CA GLY A 61 1.09 1.26 -7.07
C GLY A 61 -0.19 2.09 -7.06
N PHE A 62 -0.99 1.88 -6.01
CA PHE A 62 -2.32 2.49 -5.85
C PHE A 62 -2.33 3.74 -4.93
N GLY A 63 -1.19 4.37 -4.73
CA GLY A 63 -1.07 5.59 -3.95
C GLY A 63 -1.12 5.37 -2.44
N TYR A 64 -1.48 6.43 -1.71
CA TYR A 64 -1.54 6.39 -0.25
C TYR A 64 -2.57 5.40 0.32
N VAL A 65 -3.52 4.93 -0.50
CA VAL A 65 -4.49 3.90 -0.09
C VAL A 65 -3.80 2.58 0.26
N MET A 66 -2.58 2.35 -0.26
CA MET A 66 -1.76 1.18 0.07
C MET A 66 -1.44 1.04 1.57
N ILE A 67 -1.62 2.08 2.37
CA ILE A 67 -1.41 2.03 3.83
C ILE A 67 -2.33 1.01 4.51
N PHE A 68 -3.46 0.66 3.91
CA PHE A 68 -4.35 -0.37 4.43
C PHE A 68 -3.74 -1.79 4.36
N ILE A 69 -2.80 -2.04 3.45
CA ILE A 69 -2.13 -3.35 3.33
C ILE A 69 -1.36 -3.72 4.61
N PRO A 70 -0.43 -2.90 5.13
CA PRO A 70 0.23 -3.20 6.38
C PRO A 70 -0.74 -3.23 7.58
N VAL A 71 -1.81 -2.45 7.58
CA VAL A 71 -2.85 -2.53 8.61
C VAL A 71 -3.51 -3.92 8.60
N PHE A 72 -3.89 -4.44 7.44
CA PHE A 72 -4.38 -5.82 7.32
C PHE A 72 -3.32 -6.85 7.74
N GLY A 73 -2.06 -6.62 7.40
CA GLY A 73 -0.96 -7.49 7.83
C GLY A 73 -0.84 -7.56 9.35
N ILE A 74 -0.96 -6.45 10.05
CA ILE A 74 -0.97 -6.42 11.53
C ILE A 74 -2.16 -7.21 12.09
N LEU A 75 -3.35 -7.04 11.51
CA LEU A 75 -4.54 -7.79 11.92
C LEU A 75 -4.38 -9.29 11.72
N TRP A 76 -3.82 -9.71 10.58
CA TRP A 76 -3.52 -11.10 10.29
C TRP A 76 -2.47 -11.67 11.24
N GLY A 77 -1.37 -10.95 11.44
CA GLY A 77 -0.33 -11.38 12.36
C GLY A 77 -0.82 -11.53 13.79
N TRP A 78 -1.66 -10.58 14.25
CA TRP A 78 -2.30 -10.67 15.55
C TRP A 78 -3.27 -11.87 15.67
N THR A 79 -4.06 -12.12 14.65
CA THR A 79 -4.99 -13.25 14.62
C THR A 79 -4.27 -14.59 14.71
N LEU A 80 -3.17 -14.73 13.96
CA LEU A 80 -2.31 -15.92 13.99
C LEU A 80 -1.60 -16.08 15.34
N PHE A 81 -1.07 -14.98 15.89
CA PHE A 81 -0.41 -14.98 17.18
C PHE A 81 -1.38 -15.36 18.32
N ALA A 82 -2.56 -14.75 18.32
CA ALA A 82 -3.60 -14.98 19.33
C ALA A 82 -4.41 -16.26 19.09
N LYS A 83 -4.12 -17.04 18.04
CA LYS A 83 -4.84 -18.28 17.65
C LYS A 83 -6.34 -18.08 17.52
N LYS A 84 -6.76 -16.92 17.03
CA LYS A 84 -8.19 -16.61 16.83
C LYS A 84 -8.66 -17.18 15.49
N ASP A 85 -9.99 -17.36 15.39
CA ASP A 85 -10.60 -17.71 14.11
C ASP A 85 -10.41 -16.58 13.08
N TYR A 86 -9.96 -16.96 11.90
CA TYR A 86 -9.66 -16.04 10.79
C TYR A 86 -10.75 -15.98 9.72
N GLY A 87 -11.87 -16.70 9.90
CA GLY A 87 -12.94 -16.76 8.89
C GLY A 87 -13.51 -15.39 8.53
N ASN A 88 -13.77 -14.54 9.53
CA ASN A 88 -14.24 -13.18 9.31
C ASN A 88 -13.14 -12.28 8.75
N LEU A 89 -11.88 -12.50 9.12
CA LEU A 89 -10.75 -11.70 8.66
C LEU A 89 -10.48 -11.90 7.17
N ILE A 90 -10.67 -13.12 6.64
CA ILE A 90 -10.59 -13.40 5.20
C ILE A 90 -11.59 -12.52 4.44
N LYS A 91 -12.85 -12.49 4.87
CA LYS A 91 -13.89 -11.66 4.24
C LYS A 91 -13.54 -10.17 4.29
N ILE A 92 -13.13 -9.68 5.46
CA ILE A 92 -12.71 -8.28 5.63
C ILE A 92 -11.55 -7.94 4.71
N SER A 93 -10.56 -8.83 4.58
CA SER A 93 -9.41 -8.61 3.70
C SER A 93 -9.80 -8.60 2.23
N GLN A 94 -10.70 -9.49 1.80
CA GLN A 94 -11.21 -9.50 0.42
C GLN A 94 -11.93 -8.20 0.06
N TYR A 95 -12.85 -7.75 0.92
CA TYR A 95 -13.52 -6.45 0.73
C TYR A 95 -12.56 -5.27 0.85
N GLY A 96 -11.56 -5.37 1.73
CA GLY A 96 -10.53 -4.35 1.90
C GLY A 96 -9.67 -4.18 0.65
N ILE A 97 -9.24 -5.27 0.02
CA ILE A 97 -8.48 -5.22 -1.24
C ILE A 97 -9.33 -4.61 -2.37
N LEU A 98 -10.60 -5.03 -2.46
CA LEU A 98 -11.53 -4.45 -3.42
C LEU A 98 -11.73 -2.94 -3.18
N PHE A 99 -11.86 -2.54 -1.91
CA PHE A 99 -11.97 -1.14 -1.51
C PHE A 99 -10.73 -0.33 -1.92
N ILE A 100 -9.51 -0.83 -1.65
CA ILE A 100 -8.26 -0.20 -2.04
C ILE A 100 -8.24 0.06 -3.55
N PHE A 101 -8.59 -0.96 -4.34
CA PHE A 101 -8.62 -0.87 -5.79
C PHE A 101 -9.64 0.18 -6.27
N LEU A 102 -10.90 0.06 -5.85
CA LEU A 102 -11.96 0.97 -6.27
C LEU A 102 -11.71 2.41 -5.82
N PHE A 103 -11.24 2.59 -4.58
CA PHE A 103 -10.98 3.91 -4.04
C PHE A 103 -9.81 4.60 -4.76
N SER A 104 -8.72 3.86 -5.05
CA SER A 104 -7.61 4.40 -5.83
C SER A 104 -8.03 4.82 -7.24
N VAL A 105 -8.83 3.99 -7.94
CA VAL A 105 -9.34 4.32 -9.28
C VAL A 105 -10.28 5.53 -9.23
N THR A 106 -11.16 5.62 -8.22
CA THR A 106 -12.04 6.78 -8.03
C THR A 106 -11.26 8.06 -7.80
N LEU A 107 -10.20 8.00 -6.95
CA LEU A 107 -9.30 9.13 -6.79
C LEU A 107 -8.60 9.49 -8.11
N GLY A 108 -8.14 8.50 -8.88
CA GLY A 108 -7.55 8.73 -10.20
C GLY A 108 -8.52 9.46 -11.14
N PHE A 109 -9.78 9.05 -11.16
CA PHE A 109 -10.83 9.68 -11.96
C PHE A 109 -11.08 11.14 -11.54
N THR A 110 -11.20 11.41 -10.24
CA THR A 110 -11.39 12.78 -9.75
C THR A 110 -10.23 13.69 -10.08
N PHE A 111 -8.98 13.18 -9.98
CA PHE A 111 -7.80 13.96 -10.33
C PHE A 111 -7.69 14.27 -11.82
N ILE A 112 -8.05 13.33 -12.70
CA ILE A 112 -8.08 13.56 -14.15
C ILE A 112 -9.11 14.61 -14.51
N THR A 113 -10.28 14.60 -13.86
CA THR A 113 -11.41 15.48 -14.22
C THR A 113 -11.26 16.89 -13.67
N PHE A 114 -10.71 17.05 -12.45
CA PHE A 114 -10.72 18.33 -11.73
C PHE A 114 -9.35 18.98 -11.55
N SER A 115 -8.24 18.31 -11.84
CA SER A 115 -6.89 18.83 -11.60
C SER A 115 -6.11 18.98 -12.88
N THR A 116 -5.61 20.18 -13.15
CA THR A 116 -4.68 20.51 -14.25
C THR A 116 -3.23 20.15 -13.95
N ALA A 117 -2.91 19.77 -12.72
CA ALA A 117 -1.56 19.43 -12.30
C ALA A 117 -1.39 17.90 -12.22
N SER A 118 -0.27 17.40 -12.73
CA SER A 118 0.14 16.00 -12.77
C SER A 118 0.41 15.38 -11.38
N HIS A 119 -0.53 15.47 -10.45
CA HIS A 119 -0.40 14.90 -9.11
C HIS A 119 -0.90 13.44 -9.06
N TYR A 120 -0.18 12.53 -9.73
CA TYR A 120 -0.41 11.07 -9.65
C TYR A 120 -0.09 10.47 -8.27
N LEU A 121 0.26 11.29 -7.30
CA LEU A 121 0.78 10.85 -6.00
C LEU A 121 -0.30 10.25 -5.10
N ILE A 122 -1.51 10.79 -5.12
CA ILE A 122 -2.60 10.34 -4.25
C ILE A 122 -3.20 9.02 -4.75
N PRO A 123 -3.60 8.90 -6.03
CA PRO A 123 -4.14 7.64 -6.56
C PRO A 123 -3.05 6.62 -6.96
N GLY A 124 -1.79 7.04 -7.01
CA GLY A 124 -0.69 6.25 -7.56
C GLY A 124 -0.75 6.11 -9.08
N LEU A 125 0.33 5.61 -9.67
CA LEU A 125 0.44 5.48 -11.12
C LEU A 125 -0.56 4.47 -11.70
N LEU A 126 -0.71 3.31 -11.03
CA LEU A 126 -1.66 2.27 -11.49
C LEU A 126 -3.11 2.74 -11.41
N GLY A 127 -3.52 3.33 -10.28
CA GLY A 127 -4.86 3.86 -10.10
C GLY A 127 -5.19 4.92 -11.15
N SER A 128 -4.25 5.83 -11.43
CA SER A 128 -4.41 6.87 -12.44
C SER A 128 -4.49 6.32 -13.87
N LYS A 129 -3.63 5.35 -14.23
CA LYS A 129 -3.66 4.74 -15.57
C LYS A 129 -4.95 3.97 -15.83
N ILE A 130 -5.45 3.24 -14.83
CA ILE A 130 -6.72 2.52 -14.94
C ILE A 130 -7.87 3.51 -15.11
N ALA A 131 -7.90 4.59 -14.31
CA ALA A 131 -8.90 5.64 -14.44
C ALA A 131 -8.86 6.31 -15.83
N TYR A 132 -7.66 6.62 -16.34
CA TYR A 132 -7.47 7.20 -17.67
C TYR A 132 -7.96 6.26 -18.79
N PHE A 133 -7.70 4.97 -18.67
CA PHE A 133 -8.21 3.97 -19.60
C PHE A 133 -9.74 3.97 -19.66
N PHE A 134 -10.42 4.01 -18.49
CA PHE A 134 -11.88 4.07 -18.43
C PHE A 134 -12.43 5.39 -18.98
N VAL A 135 -11.79 6.53 -18.72
CA VAL A 135 -12.21 7.83 -19.27
C VAL A 135 -12.16 7.80 -20.79
N ASN A 136 -11.04 7.34 -21.37
CA ASN A 136 -10.92 7.25 -22.83
C ASN A 136 -11.93 6.29 -23.43
N TRP A 137 -12.10 5.11 -22.85
CA TRP A 137 -13.05 4.13 -23.33
C TRP A 137 -14.50 4.63 -23.31
N LEU A 138 -14.88 5.40 -22.27
CA LEU A 138 -16.21 6.02 -22.18
C LEU A 138 -16.38 7.23 -23.11
N SER A 139 -15.30 7.92 -23.48
CA SER A 139 -15.36 9.09 -24.36
C SER A 139 -15.47 8.73 -25.85
N GLU A 140 -15.20 7.48 -26.20
CA GLU A 140 -15.34 6.95 -27.56
C GLU A 140 -16.78 6.47 -27.90
N TRP A 141 -17.69 6.48 -26.90
CA TRP A 141 -19.12 6.18 -27.04
C TRP A 141 -19.97 7.45 -26.96
#